data_4231a4475792e27cb36f3d9ecc4530b6
#
_entry.id   4231a4475792e27cb36f3d9ecc4530b6
#
_cell.length_a   1.000
_cell.length_b   1.000
_cell.length_c   1.000
_cell.angle_alpha   90.00
_cell.angle_beta   90.00
_cell.angle_gamma   90.00
#
_symmetry.space_group_name_H-M   'P 1'
#
loop_
_entity.id
_entity.type
_entity.pdbx_description
1 polymer ?
#
loop_
_entity_poly.entity_id
_entity_poly.type
_entity_poly.pdbx_seq_one_letter_code
_entity_poly.pdbx_strand_id
1 'polypeptide(L)' 'MTDRAEQAQMIEDCELRESRLSNWEANFIDSISRQLAEGRNLTLNQSNTLDEIWERA' A
#
# COMPACT_ATOMS: atom_id res chain seq x y z
N MET A 1 8.54 -2.98 -13.13
CA MET A 1 8.65 -1.97 -12.07
C MET A 1 7.29 -1.32 -11.85
N THR A 2 6.84 -1.25 -10.61
CA THR A 2 5.51 -0.70 -10.27
C THR A 2 5.57 0.83 -10.26
N ASP A 3 4.74 1.51 -11.04
CA ASP A 3 4.71 2.96 -11.03
C ASP A 3 3.73 3.50 -9.96
N ARG A 4 3.67 4.82 -9.81
CA ARG A 4 2.84 5.44 -8.78
C ARG A 4 1.35 5.15 -8.98
N ALA A 5 0.90 5.13 -10.22
CA ALA A 5 -0.50 4.86 -10.51
C ALA A 5 -0.88 3.44 -10.12
N GLU A 6 0.00 2.47 -10.41
CA GLU A 6 -0.23 1.09 -9.99
C GLU A 6 -0.19 0.96 -8.48
N GLN A 7 0.76 1.63 -7.82
CA GLN A 7 0.86 1.60 -6.36
C GLN A 7 -0.40 2.19 -5.72
N ALA A 8 -0.89 3.30 -6.24
CA ALA A 8 -2.11 3.91 -5.74
C ALA A 8 -3.31 2.96 -5.90
N GLN A 9 -3.39 2.26 -7.03
CA GLN A 9 -4.45 1.28 -7.26
C GLN A 9 -4.34 0.11 -6.29
N MET A 10 -3.13 -0.39 -6.06
CA MET A 10 -2.89 -1.48 -5.10
C MET A 10 -3.29 -1.08 -3.69
N ILE A 11 -2.97 0.15 -3.29
CA ILE A 11 -3.35 0.67 -1.98
C ILE A 11 -4.88 0.73 -1.88
N GLU A 12 -5.55 1.22 -2.89
CA GLU A 12 -7.01 1.28 -2.91
C GLU A 12 -7.62 -0.11 -2.79
N ASP A 13 -7.08 -1.08 -3.53
CA ASP A 13 -7.53 -2.47 -3.44
C ASP A 13 -7.37 -3.02 -2.03
N CYS A 14 -6.24 -2.72 -1.37
CA CYS A 14 -6.01 -3.15 0.00
C CYS A 14 -6.99 -2.48 0.97
N GLU A 15 -7.29 -1.21 0.77
CA GLU A 15 -8.26 -0.49 1.59
C GLU A 15 -9.66 -1.10 1.49
N LEU A 16 -10.04 -1.53 0.29
CA LEU A 16 -11.32 -2.20 0.08
C LEU A 16 -11.39 -3.56 0.75
N ARG A 17 -10.23 -4.15 1.05
CA ARG A 17 -10.13 -5.45 1.71
C ARG A 17 -9.60 -5.32 3.13
N GLU A 18 -9.86 -4.21 3.78
CA GLU A 18 -9.34 -3.89 5.11
C GLU A 18 -9.63 -5.00 6.13
N SER A 19 -10.78 -5.65 6.04
CA SER A 19 -11.13 -6.72 6.96
C SER A 19 -10.18 -7.92 6.92
N ARG A 20 -9.37 -8.02 5.87
CA ARG A 20 -8.39 -9.10 5.72
C ARG A 20 -7.00 -8.69 6.18
N LEU A 21 -6.82 -7.44 6.59
CA LEU A 21 -5.54 -6.91 7.01
C LEU A 21 -5.41 -6.99 8.52
N SER A 22 -4.20 -7.28 9.00
CA SER A 22 -3.89 -7.15 10.41
C SER A 22 -3.79 -5.67 10.78
N ASN A 23 -3.73 -5.36 12.08
CA ASN A 23 -3.64 -3.98 12.53
C ASN A 23 -2.43 -3.26 11.95
N TRP A 24 -1.26 -3.92 11.96
CA TRP A 24 -0.06 -3.28 11.42
C TRP A 24 -0.13 -3.09 9.91
N GLU A 25 -0.76 -4.05 9.20
CA GLU A 25 -0.93 -3.94 7.75
C GLU A 25 -1.84 -2.77 7.40
N ALA A 26 -2.95 -2.63 8.11
CA ALA A 26 -3.88 -1.52 7.89
C ALA A 26 -3.19 -0.18 8.16
N ASN A 27 -2.42 -0.08 9.24
CA ASN A 27 -1.66 1.12 9.56
C ASN A 27 -0.60 1.42 8.51
N PHE A 28 0.07 0.39 8.02
CA PHE A 28 1.08 0.54 6.98
C PHE A 28 0.45 1.08 5.69
N ILE A 29 -0.67 0.49 5.27
CA ILE A 29 -1.38 0.93 4.06
C ILE A 29 -1.82 2.40 4.21
N ASP A 30 -2.35 2.78 5.35
CA ASP A 30 -2.74 4.16 5.59
C ASP A 30 -1.54 5.11 5.49
N SER A 31 -0.40 4.72 6.06
CA SER A 31 0.81 5.53 6.03
C SER A 31 1.32 5.76 4.62
N ILE A 32 1.41 4.71 3.81
CA ILE A 32 1.91 4.85 2.43
C ILE A 32 0.91 5.57 1.54
N SER A 33 -0.39 5.42 1.82
CA SER A 33 -1.42 6.18 1.11
C SER A 33 -1.23 7.67 1.30
N ARG A 34 -1.00 8.10 2.54
CA ARG A 34 -0.72 9.51 2.85
C ARG A 34 0.57 9.99 2.20
N GLN A 35 1.61 9.14 2.22
CA GLN A 35 2.89 9.48 1.63
C GLN A 35 2.74 9.77 0.13
N LEU A 36 2.02 8.94 -0.60
CA LEU A 36 1.77 9.18 -2.02
C LEU A 36 0.91 10.41 -2.24
N ALA A 37 -0.08 10.64 -1.38
CA ALA A 37 -0.93 11.84 -1.47
C ALA A 37 -0.14 13.12 -1.27
N GLU A 38 0.95 13.06 -0.51
CA GLU A 38 1.87 14.19 -0.29
C GLU A 38 2.86 14.38 -1.43
N GLY A 39 2.82 13.52 -2.43
CA GLY A 39 3.71 13.59 -3.57
C GLY A 39 5.05 12.88 -3.39
N ARG A 40 5.20 12.08 -2.34
CA ARG A 40 6.44 11.35 -2.06
C ARG A 40 6.35 9.93 -2.59
N ASN A 41 7.43 9.45 -3.19
CA ASN A 41 7.49 8.07 -3.69
C ASN A 41 7.73 7.10 -2.54
N LEU A 42 7.25 5.87 -2.72
CA LEU A 42 7.52 4.80 -1.75
C LEU A 42 8.98 4.37 -1.85
N THR A 43 9.56 3.96 -0.72
CA THR A 43 10.88 3.34 -0.73
C THR A 43 10.76 1.93 -1.29
N LEU A 44 11.90 1.32 -1.64
CA LEU A 44 11.92 -0.05 -2.14
C LEU A 44 11.31 -1.01 -1.11
N ASN A 45 11.67 -0.85 0.16
CA ASN A 45 11.11 -1.70 1.21
C ASN A 45 9.59 -1.53 1.34
N GLN A 46 9.11 -0.30 1.27
CA GLN A 46 7.67 -0.03 1.32
C GLN A 46 6.95 -0.67 0.13
N SER A 47 7.52 -0.53 -1.05
CA SER A 47 6.95 -1.12 -2.27
C SER A 47 6.88 -2.64 -2.18
N ASN A 48 7.94 -3.27 -1.69
CA ASN A 48 7.96 -4.73 -1.53
C ASN A 48 6.92 -5.18 -0.50
N THR A 49 6.79 -4.46 0.61
CA THR A 49 5.80 -4.77 1.64
C THR A 49 4.38 -4.62 1.09
N LEU A 50 4.14 -3.59 0.33
CA LEU A 50 2.84 -3.38 -0.32
C LEU A 50 2.50 -4.55 -1.24
N ASP A 51 3.45 -4.99 -2.05
CA ASP A 51 3.24 -6.13 -2.94
C ASP A 51 2.86 -7.39 -2.16
N GLU A 52 3.54 -7.65 -1.06
CA GLU A 52 3.25 -8.82 -0.21
C GLU A 52 1.84 -8.75 0.39
N ILE A 53 1.46 -7.59 0.90
CA ILE A 53 0.13 -7.40 1.48
C ILE A 53 -0.93 -7.57 0.40
N TRP A 54 -0.72 -6.95 -0.75
CA TRP A 54 -1.66 -6.98 -1.85
C TRP A 54 -1.89 -8.41 -2.36
N GLU A 55 -0.84 -9.22 -2.44
CA GLU A 55 -0.95 -10.60 -2.89
C GLU A 55 -1.74 -11.46 -1.90
N ARG A 56 -1.66 -11.18 -0.61
CA ARG A 56 -2.34 -11.96 0.42
C ARG A 56 -3.78 -11.50 0.67
N ALA A 57 -4.07 -10.28 0.38
CA ALA A 57 -5.38 -9.70 0.66
C ALA A 57 -6.48 -10.17 -0.29
#